data_3a5956c5674d5cf65d42bb1e2b677bf0
#
_entry.id   3a5956c5674d5cf65d42bb1e2b677bf0
#
_cell.length_a   1.000
_cell.length_b   1.000
_cell.length_c   1.000
_cell.angle_alpha   90.00
_cell.angle_beta   90.00
_cell.angle_gamma   90.00
#
_symmetry.space_group_name_H-M   'P 1'
#
loop_
_entity.id
_entity.type
_entity.pdbx_description
1 polymer ?
#
loop_
_entity_poly.entity_id
_entity_poly.type
_entity_poly.pdbx_seq_one_letter_code
_entity_poly.pdbx_strand_id
1 'polypeptide(L)'
;MLLGASGAGKSTLMAGLAGVLGGDDEGELEGELLIDGTDARHSRGRSGLVLQDPDAQTILERVGDDTAFGCENLNLPKNEIWSRVRSSLDIVGLGYMKLDRSTRRLSGGQRQRLALAGVLAMHPGLLLLDEPTANLDPEGVKEVHDAVRGVLDRTHETLVVVEHHIDVWLDLVDRVIVLGKPESDSHVSGVIADGTPEEVFGSMAPVLTKGGAWVPGRTVESHIPESNQSSGNVVLRTEDLSFGREFALGERVNLAFHAGEITALTGKNGVGKSTLALTLAGLLKPISGRVSMDESMVPAHRENNVFTWKSRDLLGRIGMVFQEPEHQFVTSSVRDEVAVGPKSMGKTDDEAYAIADMMLERLNLKRFAPANPFTLSGGEKRRLSVASMLAAAPKVLVMDEPTFGQDFTTWTEMVRLIAGARDAGCSVIMVTHDEPLIEALGARRILVSEGE
;
A
#
# COMPACT_ATOMS: atom_id res chain seq x y z
N MET A 1 15.41 -14.30 0.15
CA MET A 1 14.27 -13.47 -0.29
C MET A 1 13.32 -14.33 -1.09
N LEU A 2 12.02 -14.13 -0.90
CA LEU A 2 10.96 -14.86 -1.61
C LEU A 2 10.19 -13.87 -2.50
N LEU A 3 10.21 -14.09 -3.81
CA LEU A 3 9.59 -13.23 -4.82
C LEU A 3 8.48 -13.95 -5.57
N GLY A 4 7.67 -13.21 -6.30
CA GLY A 4 6.60 -13.71 -7.17
C GLY A 4 5.45 -12.73 -7.31
N ALA A 5 4.60 -12.94 -8.30
CA ALA A 5 3.41 -12.12 -8.53
C ALA A 5 2.44 -12.15 -7.33
N SER A 6 1.55 -11.17 -7.27
CA SER A 6 0.44 -11.20 -6.31
C SER A 6 -0.40 -12.46 -6.52
N GLY A 7 -0.74 -13.15 -5.42
CA GLY A 7 -1.45 -14.42 -5.49
C GLY A 7 -0.60 -15.65 -5.84
N ALA A 8 0.74 -15.55 -5.88
CA ALA A 8 1.64 -16.69 -6.09
C ALA A 8 1.81 -17.59 -4.85
N GLY A 9 1.14 -17.28 -3.74
CA GLY A 9 1.19 -18.09 -2.52
C GLY A 9 2.33 -17.75 -1.55
N LYS A 10 3.00 -16.59 -1.71
CA LYS A 10 4.12 -16.16 -0.84
C LYS A 10 3.70 -16.11 0.64
N SER A 11 2.68 -15.35 0.97
CA SER A 11 2.18 -15.20 2.35
C SER A 11 1.64 -16.52 2.91
N THR A 12 1.03 -17.37 2.06
CA THR A 12 0.59 -18.72 2.45
C THR A 12 1.79 -19.58 2.85
N LEU A 13 2.88 -19.54 2.06
CA LEU A 13 4.11 -20.25 2.40
C LEU A 13 4.73 -19.71 3.70
N MET A 14 4.74 -18.38 3.89
CA MET A 14 5.23 -17.75 5.12
C MET A 14 4.41 -18.21 6.34
N ALA A 15 3.09 -18.21 6.24
CA ALA A 15 2.21 -18.71 7.28
C ALA A 15 2.40 -20.20 7.57
N GLY A 16 2.67 -21.02 6.52
CA GLY A 16 3.06 -22.42 6.67
C GLY A 16 4.37 -22.58 7.46
N LEU A 17 5.42 -21.82 7.09
CA LEU A 17 6.70 -21.79 7.80
C LEU A 17 6.56 -21.28 9.24
N ALA A 18 5.62 -20.40 9.51
CA ALA A 18 5.31 -19.93 10.86
C ALA A 18 4.55 -20.99 11.69
N GLY A 19 4.09 -22.07 11.08
CA GLY A 19 3.30 -23.11 11.74
C GLY A 19 1.90 -22.69 12.12
N VAL A 20 1.35 -21.64 11.46
CA VAL A 20 0.00 -21.11 11.73
C VAL A 20 -1.03 -21.58 10.70
N LEU A 21 -0.61 -22.30 9.65
CA LEU A 21 -1.51 -22.99 8.73
C LEU A 21 -1.69 -24.47 9.14
N GLY A 22 -2.87 -25.03 8.84
CA GLY A 22 -3.16 -26.46 9.01
C GLY A 22 -4.15 -26.77 10.13
N GLY A 23 -5.06 -25.85 10.45
CA GLY A 23 -6.32 -26.18 11.13
C GLY A 23 -7.22 -27.01 10.24
N ASP A 24 -8.16 -27.75 10.83
CA ASP A 24 -9.07 -28.68 10.12
C ASP A 24 -9.90 -28.01 9.00
N ASP A 25 -10.00 -26.68 9.00
CA ASP A 25 -10.78 -25.87 8.06
C ASP A 25 -9.91 -25.05 7.05
N GLU A 26 -8.55 -25.15 7.08
CA GLU A 26 -7.65 -24.21 6.36
C GLU A 26 -6.99 -24.79 5.08
N GLY A 27 -7.46 -25.92 4.58
CA GLY A 27 -6.97 -26.53 3.35
C GLY A 27 -6.13 -27.79 3.55
N GLU A 28 -5.71 -28.40 2.46
CA GLU A 28 -4.90 -29.63 2.46
C GLU A 28 -3.41 -29.28 2.35
N LEU A 29 -2.59 -29.91 3.20
CA LEU A 29 -1.14 -29.86 3.12
C LEU A 29 -0.62 -31.20 2.60
N GLU A 30 0.03 -31.19 1.43
CA GLU A 30 0.74 -32.34 0.90
C GLU A 30 2.26 -32.14 1.04
N GLY A 31 2.99 -33.17 1.48
CA GLY A 31 4.42 -33.11 1.69
C GLY A 31 4.83 -32.78 3.12
N GLU A 32 6.08 -32.38 3.29
CA GLU A 32 6.68 -32.06 4.59
C GLU A 32 7.20 -30.62 4.60
N LEU A 33 6.89 -29.88 5.67
CA LEU A 33 7.44 -28.54 5.93
C LEU A 33 8.15 -28.58 7.28
N LEU A 34 9.49 -28.56 7.23
CA LEU A 34 10.34 -28.81 8.40
C LEU A 34 11.14 -27.55 8.77
N ILE A 35 11.20 -27.26 10.07
CA ILE A 35 12.10 -26.27 10.68
C ILE A 35 13.02 -26.99 11.61
N ASP A 36 14.33 -26.95 11.36
CA ASP A 36 15.35 -27.72 12.09
C ASP A 36 14.98 -29.21 12.21
N GLY A 37 14.45 -29.80 11.14
CA GLY A 37 14.04 -31.21 11.10
C GLY A 37 12.76 -31.55 11.86
N THR A 38 12.02 -30.54 12.35
CA THR A 38 10.75 -30.70 13.04
C THR A 38 9.62 -30.11 12.20
N ASP A 39 8.48 -30.77 12.12
CA ASP A 39 7.30 -30.24 11.42
C ASP A 39 6.96 -28.81 11.92
N ALA A 40 6.76 -27.88 10.99
CA ALA A 40 6.52 -26.48 11.28
C ALA A 40 5.37 -26.26 12.27
N ARG A 41 4.29 -27.08 12.19
CA ARG A 41 3.14 -27.03 13.08
C ARG A 41 3.47 -27.34 14.54
N HIS A 42 4.55 -28.09 14.77
CA HIS A 42 5.06 -28.46 16.10
C HIS A 42 6.28 -27.62 16.51
N SER A 43 6.68 -26.63 15.70
CA SER A 43 7.87 -25.79 15.90
C SER A 43 7.54 -24.41 16.43
N ARG A 44 6.46 -24.26 17.21
CA ARG A 44 6.03 -22.98 17.77
C ARG A 44 7.14 -22.30 18.56
N GLY A 45 7.37 -21.01 18.26
CA GLY A 45 8.43 -20.21 18.85
C GLY A 45 9.82 -20.39 18.21
N ARG A 46 10.02 -21.36 17.29
CA ARG A 46 11.25 -21.48 16.50
C ARG A 46 11.27 -20.57 15.29
N SER A 47 10.09 -20.24 14.75
CA SER A 47 9.88 -19.24 13.73
C SER A 47 9.09 -18.06 14.28
N GLY A 48 9.41 -16.86 13.81
CA GLY A 48 8.70 -15.64 14.16
C GLY A 48 8.25 -14.94 12.89
N LEU A 49 6.95 -14.64 12.77
CA LEU A 49 6.35 -14.00 11.60
C LEU A 49 5.97 -12.56 11.93
N VAL A 50 6.46 -11.64 11.11
CA VAL A 50 6.01 -10.25 11.06
C VAL A 50 5.09 -10.11 9.85
N LEU A 51 3.85 -9.68 10.11
CA LEU A 51 2.81 -9.53 9.10
C LEU A 51 2.95 -8.20 8.34
N GLN A 52 2.39 -8.16 7.15
CA GLN A 52 2.31 -6.96 6.30
C GLN A 52 1.58 -5.80 7.00
N ASP A 53 0.50 -6.10 7.72
CA ASP A 53 -0.25 -5.12 8.50
C ASP A 53 0.16 -5.18 9.99
N PRO A 54 0.92 -4.19 10.50
CA PRO A 54 1.30 -4.16 11.91
C PRO A 54 0.13 -3.92 12.86
N ASP A 55 -0.98 -3.34 12.38
CA ASP A 55 -2.18 -3.14 13.19
C ASP A 55 -2.89 -4.47 13.48
N ALA A 56 -2.88 -5.40 12.52
CA ALA A 56 -3.38 -6.76 12.73
C ALA A 56 -2.54 -7.57 13.73
N GLN A 57 -1.26 -7.20 13.90
CA GLN A 57 -0.34 -7.87 14.82
C GLN A 57 -0.29 -7.24 16.21
N THR A 58 -0.69 -5.97 16.35
CA THR A 58 -0.74 -5.27 17.65
C THR A 58 -1.95 -5.72 18.45
N ILE A 59 -1.72 -6.49 19.51
CA ILE A 59 -2.77 -7.16 20.30
C ILE A 59 -3.10 -6.37 21.58
N LEU A 60 -2.06 -5.80 22.24
CA LEU A 60 -2.19 -5.15 23.54
C LEU A 60 -1.99 -3.64 23.46
N GLU A 61 -2.58 -2.93 24.41
CA GLU A 61 -2.62 -1.45 24.41
C GLU A 61 -1.30 -0.79 24.79
N ARG A 62 -0.39 -1.52 25.44
CA ARG A 62 0.89 -0.98 25.93
C ARG A 62 2.07 -1.61 25.22
N VAL A 63 3.07 -0.80 24.87
CA VAL A 63 4.30 -1.22 24.19
C VAL A 63 4.96 -2.41 24.87
N GLY A 64 5.14 -2.34 26.20
CA GLY A 64 5.79 -3.42 26.94
C GLY A 64 5.00 -4.71 26.99
N ASP A 65 3.69 -4.61 27.19
CA ASP A 65 2.81 -5.77 27.29
C ASP A 65 2.69 -6.45 25.91
N ASP A 66 2.56 -5.66 24.84
CA ASP A 66 2.47 -6.16 23.47
C ASP A 66 3.75 -6.90 23.06
N THR A 67 4.93 -6.32 23.35
CA THR A 67 6.22 -6.99 23.10
C THR A 67 6.39 -8.26 23.94
N ALA A 68 5.83 -8.32 25.16
CA ALA A 68 5.92 -9.47 26.07
C ALA A 68 5.02 -10.63 25.65
N PHE A 69 3.97 -10.38 24.87
CA PHE A 69 2.89 -11.33 24.58
C PHE A 69 3.38 -12.69 24.08
N GLY A 70 4.31 -12.70 23.11
CA GLY A 70 4.89 -13.94 22.58
C GLY A 70 5.66 -14.72 23.64
N CYS A 71 6.42 -14.03 24.49
CA CYS A 71 7.18 -14.62 25.59
C CYS A 71 6.27 -15.23 26.67
N GLU A 72 5.14 -14.58 26.96
CA GLU A 72 4.15 -15.10 27.91
C GLU A 72 3.50 -16.38 27.37
N ASN A 73 3.18 -16.43 26.08
CA ASN A 73 2.65 -17.64 25.42
C ASN A 73 3.66 -18.80 25.41
N LEU A 74 4.96 -18.50 25.41
CA LEU A 74 6.02 -19.49 25.58
C LEU A 74 6.25 -19.90 27.04
N ASN A 75 5.48 -19.34 27.97
CA ASN A 75 5.55 -19.61 29.41
C ASN A 75 6.95 -19.37 30.01
N LEU A 76 7.62 -18.29 29.57
CA LEU A 76 8.92 -17.90 30.09
C LEU A 76 8.81 -17.28 31.49
N PRO A 77 9.87 -17.37 32.31
CA PRO A 77 9.91 -16.70 33.64
C PRO A 77 9.81 -15.18 33.51
N LYS A 78 9.06 -14.55 34.40
CA LYS A 78 8.78 -13.10 34.36
C LYS A 78 10.02 -12.21 34.25
N ASN A 79 11.09 -12.54 34.97
CA ASN A 79 12.36 -11.79 34.93
C ASN A 79 13.02 -11.89 33.56
N GLU A 80 12.93 -13.04 32.89
CA GLU A 80 13.45 -13.27 31.56
C GLU A 80 12.62 -12.51 30.51
N ILE A 81 11.30 -12.54 30.61
CA ILE A 81 10.39 -11.80 29.71
C ILE A 81 10.80 -10.33 29.65
N TRP A 82 10.89 -9.65 30.79
CA TRP A 82 11.20 -8.22 30.80
C TRP A 82 12.63 -7.90 30.37
N SER A 83 13.58 -8.82 30.56
CA SER A 83 14.93 -8.70 30.00
C SER A 83 14.90 -8.76 28.48
N ARG A 84 14.18 -9.73 27.89
CA ARG A 84 14.04 -9.90 26.45
C ARG A 84 13.29 -8.74 25.82
N VAL A 85 12.18 -8.27 26.42
CA VAL A 85 11.41 -7.11 25.97
C VAL A 85 12.29 -5.87 25.84
N ARG A 86 13.09 -5.56 26.85
CA ARG A 86 13.98 -4.38 26.80
C ARG A 86 15.04 -4.53 25.71
N SER A 87 15.70 -5.70 25.66
CA SER A 87 16.72 -5.97 24.65
C SER A 87 16.15 -5.87 23.23
N SER A 88 14.97 -6.44 22.98
CA SER A 88 14.34 -6.40 21.66
C SER A 88 13.92 -4.99 21.26
N LEU A 89 13.35 -4.20 22.18
CA LEU A 89 13.04 -2.79 21.93
C LEU A 89 14.30 -1.96 21.64
N ASP A 90 15.40 -2.22 22.35
CA ASP A 90 16.69 -1.55 22.08
C ASP A 90 17.23 -1.90 20.69
N ILE A 91 17.17 -3.17 20.28
CA ILE A 91 17.65 -3.65 18.98
C ILE A 91 16.90 -2.95 17.84
N VAL A 92 15.57 -2.80 17.94
CA VAL A 92 14.76 -2.15 16.91
C VAL A 92 14.72 -0.61 17.02
N GLY A 93 15.56 -0.02 17.91
CA GLY A 93 15.64 1.42 18.10
C GLY A 93 14.44 2.05 18.80
N LEU A 94 13.68 1.27 19.57
CA LEU A 94 12.53 1.74 20.37
C LEU A 94 12.82 1.77 21.88
N GLY A 95 14.06 1.53 22.31
CA GLY A 95 14.46 1.47 23.73
C GLY A 95 14.21 2.75 24.52
N TYR A 96 14.09 3.90 23.85
CA TYR A 96 13.71 5.17 24.47
C TYR A 96 12.24 5.24 24.89
N MET A 97 11.41 4.32 24.44
CA MET A 97 9.99 4.34 24.74
C MET A 97 9.69 3.80 26.14
N LYS A 98 8.75 4.44 26.82
CA LYS A 98 8.20 3.91 28.05
C LYS A 98 7.36 2.67 27.77
N LEU A 99 7.50 1.63 28.59
CA LEU A 99 6.76 0.38 28.42
C LEU A 99 5.23 0.54 28.56
N ASP A 100 4.78 1.55 29.29
CA ASP A 100 3.37 1.89 29.49
C ASP A 100 2.78 2.79 28.40
N ARG A 101 3.59 3.18 27.39
CA ARG A 101 3.12 3.99 26.26
C ARG A 101 2.06 3.22 25.47
N SER A 102 0.96 3.91 25.09
CA SER A 102 -0.10 3.33 24.28
C SER A 102 0.39 3.04 22.84
N THR A 103 0.14 1.81 22.37
CA THR A 103 0.43 1.35 21.01
C THR A 103 -0.34 2.15 19.96
N ARG A 104 -1.54 2.66 20.29
CA ARG A 104 -2.37 3.49 19.39
C ARG A 104 -1.72 4.83 19.02
N ARG A 105 -0.72 5.28 19.79
CA ARG A 105 -0.01 6.56 19.56
C ARG A 105 1.32 6.39 18.83
N LEU A 106 1.54 5.23 18.25
CA LEU A 106 2.73 4.95 17.46
C LEU A 106 2.52 5.34 16.00
N SER A 107 3.59 5.80 15.34
CA SER A 107 3.61 5.94 13.87
C SER A 107 3.61 4.55 13.20
N GLY A 108 3.32 4.47 11.90
CA GLY A 108 3.38 3.22 11.13
C GLY A 108 4.73 2.51 11.28
N GLY A 109 5.85 3.22 11.08
CA GLY A 109 7.19 2.66 11.26
C GLY A 109 7.49 2.24 12.70
N GLN A 110 6.96 2.96 13.71
CA GLN A 110 7.11 2.55 15.11
C GLN A 110 6.30 1.28 15.41
N ARG A 111 5.09 1.13 14.85
CA ARG A 111 4.29 -0.11 14.98
C ARG A 111 4.96 -1.29 14.31
N GLN A 112 5.51 -1.10 13.11
CA GLN A 112 6.24 -2.15 12.41
C GLN A 112 7.46 -2.63 13.21
N ARG A 113 8.24 -1.70 13.76
CA ARG A 113 9.37 -2.04 14.64
C ARG A 113 8.92 -2.65 15.96
N LEU A 114 7.75 -2.27 16.50
CA LEU A 114 7.18 -2.91 17.68
C LEU A 114 6.80 -4.37 17.38
N ALA A 115 6.14 -4.65 16.26
CA ALA A 115 5.83 -6.00 15.82
C ALA A 115 7.10 -6.86 15.69
N LEU A 116 8.14 -6.30 15.06
CA LEU A 116 9.46 -6.93 14.97
C LEU A 116 10.06 -7.20 16.36
N ALA A 117 9.98 -6.24 17.31
CA ALA A 117 10.46 -6.42 18.67
C ALA A 117 9.73 -7.56 19.40
N GLY A 118 8.40 -7.66 19.25
CA GLY A 118 7.60 -8.75 19.81
C GLY A 118 8.03 -10.12 19.31
N VAL A 119 8.32 -10.23 18.02
CA VAL A 119 8.85 -11.46 17.42
C VAL A 119 10.25 -11.78 17.93
N LEU A 120 11.15 -10.80 17.96
CA LEU A 120 12.52 -10.98 18.42
C LEU A 120 12.62 -11.38 19.91
N ALA A 121 11.69 -10.90 20.73
CA ALA A 121 11.65 -11.27 22.15
C ALA A 121 11.46 -12.78 22.37
N MET A 122 10.86 -13.48 21.42
CA MET A 122 10.74 -14.95 21.45
C MET A 122 12.05 -15.68 21.15
N HIS A 123 13.08 -15.00 20.61
CA HIS A 123 14.33 -15.56 20.10
C HIS A 123 14.10 -16.66 19.05
N PRO A 124 13.41 -16.36 17.93
CA PRO A 124 13.19 -17.34 16.89
C PRO A 124 14.51 -17.65 16.15
N GLY A 125 14.71 -18.90 15.70
CA GLY A 125 15.83 -19.25 14.81
C GLY A 125 15.56 -18.87 13.36
N LEU A 126 14.29 -18.69 12.99
CA LEU A 126 13.83 -18.30 11.66
C LEU A 126 12.95 -17.03 11.76
N LEU A 127 13.42 -15.94 11.17
CA LEU A 127 12.70 -14.67 11.07
C LEU A 127 12.00 -14.58 9.71
N LEU A 128 10.68 -14.46 9.75
CA LEU A 128 9.81 -14.38 8.58
C LEU A 128 9.23 -12.97 8.51
N LEU A 129 9.51 -12.24 7.43
CA LEU A 129 9.03 -10.86 7.23
C LEU A 129 8.19 -10.80 5.96
N ASP A 130 6.90 -10.55 6.11
CA ASP A 130 5.97 -10.41 4.98
C ASP A 130 5.70 -8.92 4.72
N GLU A 131 6.35 -8.37 3.69
CA GLU A 131 6.32 -6.96 3.29
C GLU A 131 6.56 -5.97 4.46
N PRO A 132 7.68 -6.12 5.21
CA PRO A 132 7.91 -5.36 6.45
C PRO A 132 8.11 -3.86 6.25
N THR A 133 8.31 -3.39 5.02
CA THR A 133 8.46 -1.96 4.71
C THR A 133 7.25 -1.35 4.01
N ALA A 134 6.18 -2.13 3.87
CA ALA A 134 4.92 -1.66 3.36
C ALA A 134 4.37 -0.46 4.18
N ASN A 135 3.74 0.51 3.53
CA ASN A 135 3.16 1.72 4.15
C ASN A 135 4.15 2.64 4.88
N LEU A 136 5.46 2.47 4.72
CA LEU A 136 6.45 3.30 5.37
C LEU A 136 6.96 4.40 4.43
N ASP A 137 7.25 5.56 5.01
CA ASP A 137 8.03 6.59 4.32
C ASP A 137 9.51 6.15 4.20
N PRO A 138 10.32 6.79 3.35
CA PRO A 138 11.72 6.39 3.13
C PRO A 138 12.56 6.33 4.41
N GLU A 139 12.26 7.19 5.40
CA GLU A 139 12.94 7.17 6.71
C GLU A 139 12.54 5.91 7.50
N GLY A 140 11.25 5.58 7.52
CA GLY A 140 10.72 4.36 8.15
C GLY A 140 11.23 3.08 7.50
N VAL A 141 11.34 3.04 6.17
CA VAL A 141 11.94 1.92 5.43
C VAL A 141 13.37 1.67 5.90
N LYS A 142 14.19 2.74 5.94
CA LYS A 142 15.57 2.66 6.41
C LYS A 142 15.65 2.20 7.88
N GLU A 143 14.80 2.72 8.76
CA GLU A 143 14.78 2.32 10.17
C GLU A 143 14.47 0.83 10.36
N VAL A 144 13.52 0.27 9.61
CA VAL A 144 13.19 -1.18 9.66
C VAL A 144 14.33 -2.00 9.08
N HIS A 145 14.88 -1.61 7.93
CA HIS A 145 16.02 -2.29 7.32
C HIS A 145 17.23 -2.34 8.27
N ASP A 146 17.62 -1.19 8.86
CA ASP A 146 18.75 -1.09 9.79
C ASP A 146 18.50 -1.93 11.07
N ALA A 147 17.25 -1.98 11.55
CA ALA A 147 16.87 -2.82 12.68
C ALA A 147 17.06 -4.32 12.35
N VAL A 148 16.58 -4.78 11.19
CA VAL A 148 16.73 -6.18 10.75
C VAL A 148 18.21 -6.53 10.55
N ARG A 149 19.00 -5.65 9.92
CA ARG A 149 20.46 -5.82 9.82
C ARG A 149 21.08 -6.00 11.21
N GLY A 150 20.78 -5.11 12.14
CA GLY A 150 21.30 -5.19 13.51
C GLY A 150 20.91 -6.46 14.26
N VAL A 151 19.76 -7.07 13.89
CA VAL A 151 19.36 -8.40 14.39
C VAL A 151 20.27 -9.47 13.82
N LEU A 152 20.35 -9.58 12.48
CA LEU A 152 21.13 -10.62 11.79
C LEU A 152 22.60 -10.61 12.20
N ASP A 153 23.19 -9.42 12.35
CA ASP A 153 24.58 -9.25 12.79
C ASP A 153 24.85 -9.80 14.22
N ARG A 154 23.84 -9.78 15.10
CA ARG A 154 23.97 -10.17 16.50
C ARG A 154 23.56 -11.59 16.80
N THR A 155 22.56 -12.12 16.06
CA THR A 155 21.88 -13.36 16.44
C THR A 155 22.14 -14.50 15.47
N HIS A 156 22.62 -14.22 14.26
CA HIS A 156 22.81 -15.22 13.18
C HIS A 156 21.54 -16.00 12.83
N GLU A 157 20.37 -15.38 13.01
CA GLU A 157 19.08 -15.95 12.63
C GLU A 157 18.97 -16.10 11.11
N THR A 158 18.17 -17.05 10.65
CA THR A 158 17.84 -17.17 9.24
C THR A 158 16.71 -16.21 8.90
N LEU A 159 16.90 -15.36 7.88
CA LEU A 159 15.89 -14.43 7.39
C LEU A 159 15.20 -14.98 6.13
N VAL A 160 13.88 -15.00 6.12
CA VAL A 160 13.07 -15.08 4.91
C VAL A 160 12.23 -13.82 4.80
N VAL A 161 12.43 -13.03 3.75
CA VAL A 161 11.71 -11.78 3.50
C VAL A 161 10.95 -11.85 2.18
N VAL A 162 9.69 -11.43 2.21
CA VAL A 162 8.86 -11.14 1.05
C VAL A 162 8.81 -9.63 0.90
N GLU A 163 9.17 -9.10 -0.25
CA GLU A 163 9.15 -7.67 -0.52
C GLU A 163 8.98 -7.34 -1.99
N HIS A 164 8.39 -6.17 -2.24
CA HIS A 164 8.30 -5.59 -3.58
C HIS A 164 9.44 -4.59 -3.85
N HIS A 165 9.92 -3.88 -2.84
CA HIS A 165 11.09 -2.99 -2.93
C HIS A 165 12.39 -3.77 -2.75
N ILE A 166 12.74 -4.56 -3.77
CA ILE A 166 13.86 -5.52 -3.75
C ILE A 166 15.19 -4.85 -3.42
N ASP A 167 15.45 -3.68 -4.02
CA ASP A 167 16.73 -2.95 -3.88
C ASP A 167 17.10 -2.66 -2.42
N VAL A 168 16.10 -2.48 -1.56
CA VAL A 168 16.29 -2.20 -0.12
C VAL A 168 16.92 -3.38 0.60
N TRP A 169 16.64 -4.62 0.17
CA TRP A 169 16.96 -5.83 0.90
C TRP A 169 18.09 -6.67 0.30
N LEU A 170 18.61 -6.28 -0.89
CA LEU A 170 19.61 -7.08 -1.62
C LEU A 170 20.90 -7.30 -0.83
N ASP A 171 21.27 -6.37 0.00
CA ASP A 171 22.48 -6.43 0.81
C ASP A 171 22.37 -7.29 2.08
N LEU A 172 21.15 -7.78 2.39
CA LEU A 172 20.86 -8.68 3.51
C LEU A 172 20.54 -10.12 3.06
N VAL A 173 20.44 -10.38 1.76
CA VAL A 173 19.99 -11.69 1.26
C VAL A 173 21.05 -12.39 0.41
N ASP A 174 21.30 -13.66 0.71
CA ASP A 174 22.25 -14.50 -0.01
C ASP A 174 21.57 -15.34 -1.10
N ARG A 175 20.25 -15.52 -1.03
CA ARG A 175 19.48 -16.40 -1.92
C ARG A 175 18.13 -15.79 -2.26
N VAL A 176 17.74 -15.91 -3.50
CA VAL A 176 16.43 -15.47 -4.02
C VAL A 176 15.70 -16.69 -4.57
N ILE A 177 14.47 -16.89 -4.09
CA ILE A 177 13.56 -17.91 -4.57
C ILE A 177 12.35 -17.20 -5.19
N VAL A 178 11.98 -17.59 -6.40
CA VAL A 178 10.86 -17.00 -7.12
C VAL A 178 9.75 -18.01 -7.26
N LEU A 179 8.56 -17.66 -6.73
CA LEU A 179 7.33 -18.40 -6.92
C LEU A 179 6.57 -17.88 -8.13
N GLY A 180 6.05 -18.80 -8.94
CA GLY A 180 5.26 -18.48 -10.11
C GLY A 180 4.55 -19.69 -10.67
N LYS A 181 3.74 -19.48 -11.72
CA LYS A 181 3.14 -20.60 -12.43
C LYS A 181 4.15 -21.14 -13.43
N PRO A 182 4.48 -22.46 -13.39
CA PRO A 182 5.23 -23.08 -14.47
C PRO A 182 4.46 -22.91 -15.79
N GLU A 183 5.16 -22.92 -16.92
CA GLU A 183 4.55 -22.73 -18.28
C GLU A 183 3.53 -23.81 -18.68
N SER A 184 3.34 -24.85 -17.88
CA SER A 184 2.27 -25.83 -18.04
C SER A 184 1.00 -25.37 -17.35
N ASP A 185 -0.17 -25.68 -17.91
CA ASP A 185 -1.57 -25.40 -17.49
C ASP A 185 -1.93 -25.71 -16.02
N SER A 186 -0.96 -25.71 -15.10
CA SER A 186 -1.21 -25.98 -13.69
C SER A 186 -1.76 -24.75 -12.99
N HIS A 187 -2.84 -24.91 -12.25
CA HIS A 187 -3.37 -23.88 -11.33
C HIS A 187 -2.49 -23.69 -10.09
N VAL A 188 -1.42 -24.48 -9.93
CA VAL A 188 -0.54 -24.51 -8.78
C VAL A 188 0.72 -23.70 -9.07
N SER A 189 1.09 -22.79 -8.16
CA SER A 189 2.37 -22.09 -8.21
C SER A 189 3.50 -23.00 -7.78
N GLY A 190 4.66 -22.84 -8.40
CA GLY A 190 5.88 -23.59 -8.06
C GLY A 190 7.10 -22.68 -8.02
N VAL A 191 8.27 -23.23 -7.69
CA VAL A 191 9.55 -22.52 -7.77
C VAL A 191 9.96 -22.43 -9.25
N ILE A 192 10.07 -21.20 -9.77
CA ILE A 192 10.49 -20.94 -11.15
C ILE A 192 11.93 -20.47 -11.25
N ALA A 193 12.51 -19.96 -10.16
CA ALA A 193 13.93 -19.61 -10.05
C ALA A 193 14.39 -19.77 -8.60
N ASP A 194 15.66 -20.16 -8.45
CA ASP A 194 16.34 -20.34 -7.17
C ASP A 194 17.86 -20.18 -7.39
N GLY A 195 18.47 -19.24 -6.68
CA GLY A 195 19.89 -18.94 -6.80
C GLY A 195 20.30 -17.69 -6.04
N THR A 196 21.55 -17.26 -6.25
CA THR A 196 22.01 -15.97 -5.72
C THR A 196 21.27 -14.80 -6.39
N PRO A 197 21.23 -13.60 -5.76
CA PRO A 197 20.66 -12.42 -6.40
C PRO A 197 21.21 -12.16 -7.81
N GLU A 198 22.53 -12.29 -7.99
CA GLU A 198 23.19 -12.07 -9.29
C GLU A 198 22.73 -13.08 -10.35
N GLU A 199 22.61 -14.35 -10.00
CA GLU A 199 22.15 -15.41 -10.91
C GLU A 199 20.68 -15.20 -11.32
N VAL A 200 19.82 -14.95 -10.32
CA VAL A 200 18.37 -14.82 -10.55
C VAL A 200 18.07 -13.54 -11.34
N PHE A 201 18.60 -12.39 -10.93
CA PHE A 201 18.32 -11.13 -11.62
C PHE A 201 19.10 -10.96 -12.93
N GLY A 202 20.29 -11.59 -13.06
CA GLY A 202 21.06 -11.55 -14.30
C GLY A 202 20.46 -12.42 -15.41
N SER A 203 20.10 -13.67 -15.11
CA SER A 203 19.65 -14.64 -16.13
C SER A 203 18.14 -14.67 -16.33
N MET A 204 17.36 -14.40 -15.27
CA MET A 204 15.90 -14.59 -15.25
C MET A 204 15.10 -13.27 -15.30
N ALA A 205 15.76 -12.11 -15.40
CA ALA A 205 15.11 -10.81 -15.46
C ALA A 205 13.91 -10.73 -16.44
N PRO A 206 13.99 -11.26 -17.69
CA PRO A 206 12.85 -11.25 -18.61
C PRO A 206 11.66 -12.09 -18.12
N VAL A 207 11.93 -13.24 -17.50
CA VAL A 207 10.89 -14.16 -16.97
C VAL A 207 10.22 -13.55 -15.75
N LEU A 208 11.02 -13.01 -14.82
CA LEU A 208 10.54 -12.31 -13.62
C LEU A 208 9.64 -11.14 -13.98
N THR A 209 10.09 -10.34 -14.94
CA THR A 209 9.33 -9.21 -15.48
C THR A 209 7.98 -9.63 -16.08
N LYS A 210 7.97 -10.69 -16.90
CA LYS A 210 6.74 -11.23 -17.48
C LYS A 210 5.81 -11.81 -16.41
N GLY A 211 6.38 -12.32 -15.33
CA GLY A 211 5.66 -12.79 -14.14
C GLY A 211 5.20 -11.70 -13.18
N GLY A 212 5.44 -10.42 -13.48
CA GLY A 212 5.00 -9.28 -12.65
C GLY A 212 5.91 -8.97 -11.45
N ALA A 213 7.07 -9.62 -11.33
CA ALA A 213 8.00 -9.29 -10.27
C ALA A 213 8.79 -8.01 -10.58
N TRP A 214 9.10 -7.24 -9.56
CA TRP A 214 10.08 -6.18 -9.63
C TRP A 214 11.47 -6.77 -9.88
N VAL A 215 12.28 -6.09 -10.70
CA VAL A 215 13.66 -6.48 -10.99
C VAL A 215 14.55 -5.27 -10.78
N PRO A 216 15.64 -5.40 -10.00
CA PRO A 216 16.57 -4.31 -9.74
C PRO A 216 17.11 -3.68 -11.04
N GLY A 217 17.27 -2.36 -11.04
CA GLY A 217 17.81 -1.62 -12.18
C GLY A 217 16.93 -1.55 -13.43
N ARG A 218 15.67 -1.99 -13.34
CA ARG A 218 14.74 -1.89 -14.45
C ARG A 218 14.32 -0.45 -14.72
N THR A 219 14.49 -0.01 -15.95
CA THR A 219 13.95 1.25 -16.44
C THR A 219 12.44 1.15 -16.61
N VAL A 220 11.71 2.03 -15.96
CA VAL A 220 10.27 2.18 -16.13
C VAL A 220 9.99 3.01 -17.39
N GLU A 221 8.98 2.62 -18.16
CA GLU A 221 8.54 3.41 -19.31
C GLU A 221 8.07 4.79 -18.86
N SER A 222 8.71 5.84 -19.38
CA SER A 222 8.34 7.22 -19.09
C SER A 222 7.06 7.60 -19.81
N HIS A 223 6.11 8.16 -19.09
CA HIS A 223 4.85 8.71 -19.60
C HIS A 223 4.81 10.24 -19.43
N ILE A 224 5.98 10.89 -19.49
CA ILE A 224 6.09 12.35 -19.45
C ILE A 224 5.60 12.88 -20.81
N PRO A 225 4.72 13.90 -20.83
CA PRO A 225 4.32 14.55 -22.08
C PRO A 225 5.53 15.14 -22.82
N GLU A 226 5.59 14.92 -24.14
CA GLU A 226 6.70 15.44 -24.98
C GLU A 226 6.81 16.98 -24.98
N SER A 227 5.72 17.67 -24.68
CA SER A 227 5.71 19.12 -24.49
C SER A 227 5.52 19.48 -23.03
N ASN A 228 6.49 20.21 -22.47
CA ASN A 228 6.30 21.04 -21.29
C ASN A 228 5.28 22.18 -21.56
N GLN A 229 4.19 21.88 -22.30
CA GLN A 229 3.16 22.88 -22.52
C GLN A 229 2.53 23.18 -21.17
N SER A 230 2.54 24.47 -20.88
CA SER A 230 1.89 25.11 -19.76
C SER A 230 0.69 24.28 -19.29
N SER A 231 0.70 23.95 -18.00
CA SER A 231 -0.45 23.49 -17.29
C SER A 231 -1.71 24.21 -17.82
N GLY A 232 -2.75 23.44 -18.09
CA GLY A 232 -4.03 23.99 -18.51
C GLY A 232 -4.59 25.02 -17.51
N ASN A 233 -5.80 25.46 -17.69
CA ASN A 233 -6.45 26.35 -16.74
C ASN A 233 -6.47 25.74 -15.33
N VAL A 234 -6.39 26.59 -14.30
CA VAL A 234 -6.57 26.17 -12.91
C VAL A 234 -7.98 25.60 -12.72
N VAL A 235 -8.05 24.33 -12.34
CA VAL A 235 -9.33 23.61 -12.13
C VAL A 235 -9.72 23.53 -10.65
N LEU A 236 -8.73 23.53 -9.75
CA LEU A 236 -8.92 23.50 -8.30
C LEU A 236 -7.88 24.39 -7.64
N ARG A 237 -8.27 25.14 -6.60
CA ARG A 237 -7.35 25.94 -5.80
C ARG A 237 -7.75 25.97 -4.34
N THR A 238 -6.79 26.26 -3.50
CA THR A 238 -7.00 26.54 -2.08
C THR A 238 -6.77 28.01 -1.82
N GLU A 239 -7.55 28.60 -0.92
CA GLU A 239 -7.48 29.99 -0.53
C GLU A 239 -7.37 30.09 0.98
N ASP A 240 -6.19 30.49 1.48
CA ASP A 240 -5.84 30.55 2.91
C ASP A 240 -6.28 29.33 3.71
N LEU A 241 -6.12 28.14 3.10
CA LEU A 241 -6.63 26.88 3.62
C LEU A 241 -5.86 26.47 4.86
N SER A 242 -6.57 26.27 5.98
CA SER A 242 -6.08 25.54 7.13
C SER A 242 -6.81 24.21 7.23
N PHE A 243 -6.07 23.11 7.26
CA PHE A 243 -6.62 21.76 7.27
C PHE A 243 -6.12 20.95 8.47
N GLY A 244 -6.94 20.02 8.92
CA GLY A 244 -6.70 19.20 10.10
C GLY A 244 -8.03 18.60 10.60
N ARG A 245 -7.99 17.92 11.74
CA ARG A 245 -9.21 17.40 12.40
C ARG A 245 -9.50 18.16 13.69
N GLU A 246 -8.76 17.87 14.77
CA GLU A 246 -8.90 18.54 16.07
C GLU A 246 -7.98 19.76 16.17
N PHE A 247 -6.86 19.75 15.46
CA PHE A 247 -5.87 20.83 15.36
C PHE A 247 -5.39 20.98 13.93
N ALA A 248 -4.86 22.15 13.59
CA ALA A 248 -4.33 22.42 12.27
C ALA A 248 -3.03 21.61 12.04
N LEU A 249 -2.98 20.90 10.91
CA LEU A 249 -1.79 20.23 10.39
C LEU A 249 -1.06 21.09 9.36
N GLY A 250 -1.78 22.01 8.72
CA GLY A 250 -1.24 23.02 7.83
C GLY A 250 -2.11 24.26 7.85
N GLU A 251 -1.48 25.43 7.75
CA GLU A 251 -2.15 26.73 7.82
C GLU A 251 -1.85 27.61 6.61
N ARG A 252 -2.86 28.39 6.19
CA ARG A 252 -2.76 29.37 5.08
C ARG A 252 -2.18 28.81 3.79
N VAL A 253 -2.53 27.55 3.48
CA VAL A 253 -2.05 26.85 2.31
C VAL A 253 -2.75 27.39 1.06
N ASN A 254 -1.97 27.90 0.12
CA ASN A 254 -2.43 28.43 -1.16
C ASN A 254 -1.82 27.61 -2.30
N LEU A 255 -2.61 26.73 -2.89
CA LEU A 255 -2.22 25.81 -3.97
C LEU A 255 -3.12 26.02 -5.19
N ALA A 256 -2.56 25.76 -6.37
CA ALA A 256 -3.31 25.70 -7.62
C ALA A 256 -3.00 24.41 -8.36
N PHE A 257 -4.04 23.75 -8.85
CA PHE A 257 -3.98 22.50 -9.62
C PHE A 257 -4.59 22.75 -11.01
N HIS A 258 -3.91 22.26 -12.03
CA HIS A 258 -4.23 22.59 -13.41
C HIS A 258 -4.78 21.39 -14.18
N ALA A 259 -5.60 21.66 -15.16
CA ALA A 259 -6.09 20.63 -16.08
C ALA A 259 -4.92 19.96 -16.81
N GLY A 260 -4.95 18.64 -16.91
CA GLY A 260 -3.89 17.87 -17.58
C GLY A 260 -2.55 17.86 -16.84
N GLU A 261 -2.55 18.14 -15.53
CA GLU A 261 -1.35 18.08 -14.68
C GLU A 261 -1.47 16.93 -13.67
N ILE A 262 -0.34 16.29 -13.37
CA ILE A 262 -0.22 15.36 -12.24
C ILE A 262 0.58 16.05 -11.15
N THR A 263 0.03 16.08 -9.93
CA THR A 263 0.69 16.64 -8.74
C THR A 263 0.85 15.56 -7.69
N ALA A 264 2.07 15.36 -7.20
CA ALA A 264 2.40 14.47 -6.09
C ALA A 264 2.52 15.26 -4.79
N LEU A 265 1.71 14.91 -3.78
CA LEU A 265 1.82 15.40 -2.41
C LEU A 265 2.76 14.46 -1.66
N THR A 266 3.96 14.94 -1.35
CA THR A 266 5.02 14.17 -0.68
C THR A 266 5.29 14.73 0.72
N GLY A 267 6.02 14.01 1.58
CA GLY A 267 6.35 14.43 2.94
C GLY A 267 6.28 13.27 3.94
N LYS A 268 6.76 13.46 5.16
CA LYS A 268 6.79 12.43 6.21
C LYS A 268 5.40 11.86 6.52
N ASN A 269 5.35 10.64 7.06
CA ASN A 269 4.11 10.08 7.55
C ASN A 269 3.58 10.90 8.74
N GLY A 270 2.25 11.08 8.79
CA GLY A 270 1.60 11.85 9.87
C GLY A 270 1.52 13.37 9.65
N VAL A 271 2.22 13.95 8.67
CA VAL A 271 2.17 15.43 8.41
C VAL A 271 0.84 15.91 7.81
N GLY A 272 -0.09 15.01 7.53
CA GLY A 272 -1.43 15.39 7.08
C GLY A 272 -1.67 15.31 5.58
N LYS A 273 -0.86 14.59 4.79
CA LYS A 273 -1.04 14.43 3.34
C LYS A 273 -2.44 13.91 2.97
N SER A 274 -2.87 12.79 3.58
CA SER A 274 -4.21 12.21 3.37
C SER A 274 -5.32 13.15 3.87
N THR A 275 -5.07 13.90 4.96
CA THR A 275 -6.00 14.92 5.47
C THR A 275 -6.18 16.06 4.47
N LEU A 276 -5.08 16.54 3.87
CA LEU A 276 -5.12 17.52 2.79
C LEU A 276 -5.88 16.98 1.58
N ALA A 277 -5.56 15.74 1.14
CA ALA A 277 -6.24 15.08 0.03
C ALA A 277 -7.75 14.98 0.23
N LEU A 278 -8.20 14.54 1.42
CA LEU A 278 -9.63 14.50 1.77
C LEU A 278 -10.28 15.90 1.79
N THR A 279 -9.53 16.92 2.23
CA THR A 279 -10.01 18.32 2.24
C THR A 279 -10.14 18.84 0.80
N LEU A 280 -9.15 18.58 -0.07
CA LEU A 280 -9.20 18.92 -1.49
C LEU A 280 -10.35 18.23 -2.21
N ALA A 281 -10.65 16.98 -1.85
CA ALA A 281 -11.78 16.22 -2.40
C ALA A 281 -13.17 16.69 -1.86
N GLY A 282 -13.21 17.65 -0.90
CA GLY A 282 -14.44 18.11 -0.27
C GLY A 282 -15.07 17.12 0.71
N LEU A 283 -14.34 16.11 1.13
CA LEU A 283 -14.79 15.06 2.06
C LEU A 283 -14.48 15.39 3.53
N LEU A 284 -13.53 16.28 3.77
CA LEU A 284 -13.18 16.75 5.10
C LEU A 284 -13.32 18.26 5.17
N LYS A 285 -13.97 18.74 6.24
CA LYS A 285 -14.17 20.16 6.47
C LYS A 285 -12.84 20.86 6.75
N PRO A 286 -12.50 21.96 6.03
CA PRO A 286 -11.37 22.78 6.40
C PRO A 286 -11.59 23.45 7.77
N ILE A 287 -10.50 23.69 8.51
CA ILE A 287 -10.53 24.46 9.76
C ILE A 287 -10.82 25.94 9.44
N SER A 288 -10.15 26.48 8.43
CA SER A 288 -10.40 27.81 7.87
C SER A 288 -10.03 27.87 6.39
N GLY A 289 -10.37 28.96 5.71
CA GLY A 289 -10.17 29.09 4.28
C GLY A 289 -11.16 28.24 3.47
N ARG A 290 -10.87 27.98 2.22
CA ARG A 290 -11.73 27.20 1.35
C ARG A 290 -10.96 26.50 0.22
N VAL A 291 -11.62 25.49 -0.34
CA VAL A 291 -11.24 24.86 -1.62
C VAL A 291 -12.27 25.28 -2.65
N SER A 292 -11.82 25.83 -3.77
CA SER A 292 -12.66 26.34 -4.86
C SER A 292 -12.26 25.72 -6.20
N MET A 293 -13.22 25.55 -7.10
CA MET A 293 -13.00 25.11 -8.48
C MET A 293 -13.08 26.29 -9.45
N ASP A 294 -12.70 26.03 -10.71
CA ASP A 294 -12.96 26.97 -11.79
C ASP A 294 -14.45 27.33 -11.86
N GLU A 295 -14.78 28.60 -12.09
CA GLU A 295 -16.17 29.12 -12.06
C GLU A 295 -17.10 28.35 -13.02
N SER A 296 -16.56 27.88 -14.16
CA SER A 296 -17.34 27.09 -15.14
C SER A 296 -17.76 25.71 -14.60
N MET A 297 -17.14 25.23 -13.52
CA MET A 297 -17.43 23.94 -12.89
C MET A 297 -18.29 24.05 -11.65
N VAL A 298 -18.58 25.28 -11.17
CA VAL A 298 -19.41 25.50 -9.99
C VAL A 298 -20.85 25.10 -10.29
N PRO A 299 -21.49 24.24 -9.46
CA PRO A 299 -22.87 23.87 -9.68
C PRO A 299 -23.78 25.09 -9.57
N ALA A 300 -24.85 25.16 -10.39
CA ALA A 300 -25.82 26.22 -10.32
C ALA A 300 -26.40 26.40 -8.89
N HIS A 301 -26.46 27.62 -8.42
CA HIS A 301 -26.98 27.99 -7.07
C HIS A 301 -26.11 27.45 -5.91
N ARG A 302 -24.82 27.17 -6.14
CA ARG A 302 -23.86 26.83 -5.10
C ARG A 302 -22.80 27.92 -4.97
N GLU A 303 -22.30 28.08 -3.74
CA GLU A 303 -21.06 28.83 -3.50
C GLU A 303 -19.87 28.07 -4.03
N ASN A 304 -18.83 28.76 -4.47
CA ASN A 304 -17.59 28.16 -4.89
C ASN A 304 -16.74 27.73 -3.67
N ASN A 305 -17.27 26.75 -2.94
CA ASN A 305 -16.62 26.10 -1.81
C ASN A 305 -16.99 24.60 -1.86
N VAL A 306 -16.05 23.79 -2.30
CA VAL A 306 -16.22 22.36 -2.58
C VAL A 306 -16.84 21.59 -1.41
N PHE A 307 -16.45 21.91 -0.17
CA PHE A 307 -16.99 21.23 1.02
C PHE A 307 -18.50 21.43 1.22
N THR A 308 -19.06 22.55 0.75
CA THR A 308 -20.49 22.82 0.89
C THR A 308 -21.37 22.12 -0.14
N TRP A 309 -20.75 21.43 -1.11
CA TRP A 309 -21.46 20.74 -2.19
C TRP A 309 -22.01 19.39 -1.70
N LYS A 310 -23.12 18.98 -2.28
CA LYS A 310 -23.65 17.63 -2.05
C LYS A 310 -22.86 16.61 -2.85
N SER A 311 -22.85 15.37 -2.42
CA SER A 311 -22.13 14.28 -3.11
C SER A 311 -22.45 14.21 -4.60
N ARG A 312 -23.72 14.39 -5.00
CA ARG A 312 -24.12 14.44 -6.42
C ARG A 312 -23.52 15.63 -7.18
N ASP A 313 -23.21 16.73 -6.51
CA ASP A 313 -22.62 17.93 -7.12
C ASP A 313 -21.10 17.72 -7.34
N LEU A 314 -20.48 16.83 -6.57
CA LEU A 314 -19.08 16.42 -6.72
C LEU A 314 -18.90 15.42 -7.89
N LEU A 315 -19.93 14.61 -8.19
CA LEU A 315 -19.86 13.63 -9.27
C LEU A 315 -19.47 14.27 -10.62
N GLY A 316 -18.53 13.64 -11.33
CA GLY A 316 -17.98 14.15 -12.59
C GLY A 316 -17.07 15.38 -12.43
N ARG A 317 -16.94 15.94 -11.23
CA ARG A 317 -16.04 17.06 -10.93
C ARG A 317 -14.82 16.61 -10.16
N ILE A 318 -15.02 15.95 -9.01
CA ILE A 318 -13.94 15.47 -8.15
C ILE A 318 -14.20 14.01 -7.82
N GLY A 319 -13.21 13.15 -8.10
CA GLY A 319 -13.17 11.76 -7.68
C GLY A 319 -12.11 11.57 -6.60
N MET A 320 -12.36 10.67 -5.64
CA MET A 320 -11.39 10.29 -4.61
C MET A 320 -11.18 8.78 -4.63
N VAL A 321 -9.93 8.35 -4.73
CA VAL A 321 -9.50 6.96 -4.53
C VAL A 321 -8.83 6.87 -3.17
N PHE A 322 -9.41 6.07 -2.27
CA PHE A 322 -8.92 5.92 -0.90
C PHE A 322 -7.72 4.96 -0.84
N GLN A 323 -6.91 5.12 0.19
CA GLN A 323 -5.79 4.22 0.47
C GLN A 323 -6.27 2.77 0.67
N GLU A 324 -7.41 2.57 1.34
CA GLU A 324 -8.07 1.27 1.45
C GLU A 324 -9.24 1.18 0.47
N PRO A 325 -9.12 0.38 -0.61
CA PRO A 325 -10.17 0.30 -1.65
C PRO A 325 -11.54 -0.12 -1.12
N GLU A 326 -11.56 -0.94 -0.08
CA GLU A 326 -12.80 -1.48 0.50
C GLU A 326 -13.71 -0.40 1.10
N HIS A 327 -13.15 0.72 1.56
CA HIS A 327 -13.92 1.85 2.06
C HIS A 327 -14.76 2.56 0.98
N GLN A 328 -14.50 2.22 -0.29
CA GLN A 328 -15.18 2.82 -1.44
C GLN A 328 -16.30 1.95 -1.98
N PHE A 329 -16.28 0.63 -1.72
CA PHE A 329 -17.21 -0.32 -2.32
C PHE A 329 -18.60 -0.28 -1.67
N VAL A 330 -19.62 -0.12 -2.51
CA VAL A 330 -21.02 0.04 -2.07
C VAL A 330 -21.97 -0.97 -2.70
N THR A 331 -21.49 -1.81 -3.63
CA THR A 331 -22.32 -2.79 -4.34
C THR A 331 -21.86 -4.23 -4.10
N SER A 332 -22.69 -5.19 -4.53
CA SER A 332 -22.43 -6.62 -4.39
C SER A 332 -21.74 -7.24 -5.61
N SER A 333 -21.53 -6.50 -6.70
CA SER A 333 -20.80 -6.97 -7.87
C SER A 333 -19.80 -5.95 -8.40
N VAL A 334 -18.68 -6.44 -8.93
CA VAL A 334 -17.63 -5.63 -9.54
C VAL A 334 -18.18 -4.77 -10.68
N ARG A 335 -19.07 -5.32 -11.49
CA ARG A 335 -19.68 -4.60 -12.61
C ARG A 335 -20.57 -3.47 -12.14
N ASP A 336 -21.41 -3.73 -11.15
CA ASP A 336 -22.28 -2.71 -10.58
C ASP A 336 -21.48 -1.60 -9.91
N GLU A 337 -20.36 -1.94 -9.22
CA GLU A 337 -19.49 -0.99 -8.56
C GLU A 337 -18.95 0.08 -9.55
N VAL A 338 -18.53 -0.33 -10.72
CA VAL A 338 -18.07 0.60 -11.77
C VAL A 338 -19.23 1.39 -12.36
N ALA A 339 -20.44 0.79 -12.45
CA ALA A 339 -21.61 1.44 -13.01
C ALA A 339 -22.26 2.50 -12.09
N VAL A 340 -21.97 2.51 -10.78
CA VAL A 340 -22.57 3.44 -9.79
C VAL A 340 -22.39 4.88 -10.20
N GLY A 341 -21.16 5.31 -10.56
CA GLY A 341 -20.85 6.68 -10.94
C GLY A 341 -21.67 7.14 -12.13
N PRO A 342 -21.59 6.47 -13.28
CA PRO A 342 -22.38 6.79 -14.48
C PRO A 342 -23.89 6.82 -14.23
N LYS A 343 -24.45 5.84 -13.52
CA LYS A 343 -25.88 5.82 -13.14
C LYS A 343 -26.27 7.04 -12.30
N SER A 344 -25.44 7.37 -11.32
CA SER A 344 -25.66 8.53 -10.44
C SER A 344 -25.56 9.86 -11.18
N MET A 345 -24.90 9.88 -12.35
CA MET A 345 -24.85 11.02 -13.26
C MET A 345 -26.04 11.08 -14.24
N GLY A 346 -26.99 10.14 -14.13
CA GLY A 346 -28.21 10.13 -14.92
C GLY A 346 -28.08 9.39 -16.27
N LYS A 347 -27.01 8.60 -16.47
CA LYS A 347 -26.94 7.70 -17.62
C LYS A 347 -27.93 6.55 -17.49
N THR A 348 -28.42 6.07 -18.64
CA THR A 348 -29.24 4.85 -18.67
C THR A 348 -28.45 3.64 -18.19
N ASP A 349 -29.14 2.57 -17.79
CA ASP A 349 -28.48 1.33 -17.38
C ASP A 349 -27.57 0.76 -18.48
N ASP A 350 -28.04 0.77 -19.74
CA ASP A 350 -27.26 0.28 -20.88
C ASP A 350 -25.97 1.09 -21.09
N GLU A 351 -26.04 2.42 -21.02
CA GLU A 351 -24.87 3.29 -21.13
C GLU A 351 -23.91 3.10 -19.95
N ALA A 352 -24.42 2.99 -18.73
CA ALA A 352 -23.61 2.80 -17.52
C ALA A 352 -22.88 1.45 -17.55
N TYR A 353 -23.56 0.39 -17.95
CA TYR A 353 -22.94 -0.94 -18.08
C TYR A 353 -21.98 -1.01 -19.25
N ALA A 354 -22.23 -0.31 -20.36
CA ALA A 354 -21.24 -0.23 -21.45
C ALA A 354 -19.94 0.45 -21.00
N ILE A 355 -20.04 1.53 -20.20
CA ILE A 355 -18.86 2.17 -19.59
C ILE A 355 -18.18 1.22 -18.62
N ALA A 356 -18.93 0.53 -17.77
CA ALA A 356 -18.38 -0.41 -16.80
C ALA A 356 -17.63 -1.55 -17.50
N ASP A 357 -18.23 -2.17 -18.52
CA ASP A 357 -17.60 -3.26 -19.27
C ASP A 357 -16.31 -2.82 -19.96
N MET A 358 -16.29 -1.62 -20.56
CA MET A 358 -15.08 -1.04 -21.16
C MET A 358 -13.98 -0.81 -20.11
N MET A 359 -14.32 -0.28 -18.92
CA MET A 359 -13.35 -0.05 -17.85
C MET A 359 -12.81 -1.36 -17.28
N LEU A 360 -13.68 -2.34 -17.06
CA LEU A 360 -13.29 -3.66 -16.58
C LEU A 360 -12.39 -4.40 -17.57
N GLU A 361 -12.63 -4.26 -18.86
CA GLU A 361 -11.77 -4.82 -19.91
C GLU A 361 -10.40 -4.17 -19.91
N ARG A 362 -10.36 -2.83 -19.89
CA ARG A 362 -9.11 -2.03 -19.85
C ARG A 362 -8.24 -2.37 -18.64
N LEU A 363 -8.84 -2.76 -17.51
CA LEU A 363 -8.17 -3.06 -16.24
C LEU A 363 -8.00 -4.55 -15.96
N ASN A 364 -8.29 -5.40 -16.95
CA ASN A 364 -8.21 -6.85 -16.82
C ASN A 364 -9.04 -7.41 -15.64
N LEU A 365 -10.20 -6.78 -15.39
CA LEU A 365 -11.15 -7.18 -14.35
C LEU A 365 -12.44 -7.84 -14.90
N LYS A 366 -12.58 -7.94 -16.22
CA LYS A 366 -13.80 -8.42 -16.87
C LYS A 366 -14.27 -9.80 -16.39
N ARG A 367 -13.32 -10.70 -16.13
CA ARG A 367 -13.60 -12.05 -15.60
C ARG A 367 -14.26 -12.04 -14.23
N PHE A 368 -14.07 -10.97 -13.46
CA PHE A 368 -14.61 -10.79 -12.12
C PHE A 368 -15.90 -9.97 -12.09
N ALA A 369 -16.46 -9.59 -13.25
CA ALA A 369 -17.65 -8.74 -13.33
C ALA A 369 -18.81 -9.17 -12.41
N PRO A 370 -19.16 -10.46 -12.27
CA PRO A 370 -20.21 -10.93 -11.35
C PRO A 370 -19.72 -11.14 -9.91
N ALA A 371 -18.41 -11.08 -9.65
CA ALA A 371 -17.87 -11.37 -8.32
C ALA A 371 -18.17 -10.24 -7.33
N ASN A 372 -18.18 -10.59 -6.05
CA ASN A 372 -18.26 -9.58 -4.99
C ASN A 372 -16.93 -8.81 -4.88
N PRO A 373 -16.93 -7.45 -4.86
CA PRO A 373 -15.73 -6.62 -4.75
C PRO A 373 -14.81 -7.02 -3.58
N PHE A 374 -15.36 -7.42 -2.46
CA PHE A 374 -14.61 -7.80 -1.27
C PHE A 374 -13.85 -9.12 -1.38
N THR A 375 -14.20 -9.96 -2.36
CA THR A 375 -13.51 -11.25 -2.60
C THR A 375 -12.30 -11.13 -3.52
N LEU A 376 -12.06 -9.96 -4.09
CA LEU A 376 -10.92 -9.70 -4.96
C LEU A 376 -9.61 -9.65 -4.16
N SER A 377 -8.49 -9.94 -4.82
CA SER A 377 -7.16 -9.69 -4.27
C SER A 377 -6.91 -8.19 -4.07
N GLY A 378 -5.94 -7.81 -3.23
CA GLY A 378 -5.62 -6.40 -2.95
C GLY A 378 -5.35 -5.57 -4.22
N GLY A 379 -4.57 -6.12 -5.17
CA GLY A 379 -4.32 -5.47 -6.45
C GLY A 379 -5.56 -5.32 -7.33
N GLU A 380 -6.44 -6.32 -7.36
CA GLU A 380 -7.71 -6.27 -8.08
C GLU A 380 -8.68 -5.25 -7.45
N LYS A 381 -8.76 -5.20 -6.11
CA LYS A 381 -9.53 -4.18 -5.38
C LYS A 381 -9.04 -2.77 -5.71
N ARG A 382 -7.72 -2.56 -5.75
CA ARG A 382 -7.12 -1.26 -6.10
C ARG A 382 -7.48 -0.84 -7.52
N ARG A 383 -7.34 -1.75 -8.51
CA ARG A 383 -7.76 -1.48 -9.89
C ARG A 383 -9.25 -1.17 -9.98
N LEU A 384 -10.09 -1.90 -9.24
CA LEU A 384 -11.53 -1.66 -9.21
C LEU A 384 -11.87 -0.27 -8.64
N SER A 385 -11.21 0.15 -7.55
CA SER A 385 -11.45 1.46 -6.94
C SER A 385 -11.11 2.60 -7.89
N VAL A 386 -10.03 2.47 -8.67
CA VAL A 386 -9.67 3.44 -9.71
C VAL A 386 -10.66 3.39 -10.87
N ALA A 387 -11.07 2.19 -11.31
CA ALA A 387 -12.05 2.02 -12.39
C ALA A 387 -13.37 2.72 -12.09
N SER A 388 -13.89 2.54 -10.86
CA SER A 388 -15.18 3.15 -10.46
C SER A 388 -15.11 4.68 -10.42
N MET A 389 -13.98 5.26 -10.02
CA MET A 389 -13.81 6.71 -10.07
C MET A 389 -13.64 7.25 -11.49
N LEU A 390 -12.82 6.60 -12.32
CA LEU A 390 -12.60 7.02 -13.71
C LEU A 390 -13.85 6.85 -14.59
N ALA A 391 -14.73 5.90 -14.26
CA ALA A 391 -16.01 5.72 -14.96
C ALA A 391 -16.92 6.97 -14.89
N ALA A 392 -16.78 7.79 -13.84
CA ALA A 392 -17.46 9.07 -13.71
C ALA A 392 -16.76 10.22 -14.46
N ALA A 393 -15.61 9.98 -15.10
CA ALA A 393 -14.81 10.96 -15.85
C ALA A 393 -14.60 12.29 -15.08
N PRO A 394 -14.03 12.27 -13.87
CA PRO A 394 -13.88 13.47 -13.05
C PRO A 394 -12.91 14.47 -13.69
N LYS A 395 -13.08 15.76 -13.38
CA LYS A 395 -12.14 16.83 -13.78
C LYS A 395 -10.91 16.90 -12.87
N VAL A 396 -11.09 16.50 -11.62
CA VAL A 396 -10.02 16.38 -10.63
C VAL A 396 -10.11 14.96 -10.04
N LEU A 397 -9.01 14.23 -10.05
CA LEU A 397 -8.89 12.91 -9.44
C LEU A 397 -7.87 12.99 -8.30
N VAL A 398 -8.35 12.80 -7.09
CA VAL A 398 -7.49 12.72 -5.90
C VAL A 398 -7.26 11.25 -5.57
N MET A 399 -6.02 10.85 -5.32
CA MET A 399 -5.64 9.46 -5.05
C MET A 399 -4.74 9.41 -3.82
N ASP A 400 -5.00 8.47 -2.93
CA ASP A 400 -4.17 8.23 -1.75
C ASP A 400 -3.46 6.89 -1.90
N GLU A 401 -2.11 6.93 -2.03
CA GLU A 401 -1.21 5.80 -2.25
C GLU A 401 -1.67 4.83 -3.37
N PRO A 402 -1.80 5.28 -4.63
CA PRO A 402 -2.45 4.51 -5.70
C PRO A 402 -1.71 3.23 -6.10
N THR A 403 -0.40 3.15 -5.91
CA THR A 403 0.46 2.03 -6.32
C THR A 403 0.95 1.17 -5.17
N PHE A 404 0.48 1.45 -3.97
CA PHE A 404 0.89 0.76 -2.76
C PHE A 404 0.64 -0.76 -2.84
N GLY A 405 1.67 -1.58 -2.48
CA GLY A 405 1.58 -3.04 -2.42
C GLY A 405 1.32 -3.71 -3.78
N GLN A 406 1.66 -3.05 -4.90
CA GLN A 406 1.42 -3.59 -6.23
C GLN A 406 2.64 -4.32 -6.79
N ASP A 407 2.39 -5.45 -7.45
CA ASP A 407 3.38 -6.06 -8.32
C ASP A 407 3.65 -5.15 -9.54
N PHE A 408 4.77 -5.39 -10.22
CA PHE A 408 5.22 -4.55 -11.34
C PHE A 408 4.19 -4.45 -12.47
N THR A 409 3.47 -5.53 -12.78
CA THR A 409 2.46 -5.52 -13.86
C THR A 409 1.30 -4.58 -13.50
N THR A 410 0.77 -4.74 -12.30
CA THR A 410 -0.32 -3.90 -11.78
C THR A 410 0.13 -2.44 -11.64
N TRP A 411 1.35 -2.20 -11.16
CA TRP A 411 1.95 -0.88 -11.07
C TRP A 411 2.04 -0.20 -12.44
N THR A 412 2.53 -0.92 -13.46
CA THR A 412 2.63 -0.40 -14.84
C THR A 412 1.26 -0.05 -15.42
N GLU A 413 0.25 -0.89 -15.17
CA GLU A 413 -1.13 -0.61 -15.58
C GLU A 413 -1.66 0.65 -14.89
N MET A 414 -1.38 0.83 -13.61
CA MET A 414 -1.77 2.02 -12.85
C MET A 414 -1.12 3.29 -13.41
N VAL A 415 0.19 3.25 -13.71
CA VAL A 415 0.90 4.37 -14.37
C VAL A 415 0.21 4.77 -15.68
N ARG A 416 -0.11 3.80 -16.53
CA ARG A 416 -0.80 4.06 -17.81
C ARG A 416 -2.19 4.67 -17.61
N LEU A 417 -2.91 4.24 -16.59
CA LEU A 417 -4.24 4.78 -16.27
C LEU A 417 -4.17 6.23 -15.81
N ILE A 418 -3.24 6.53 -14.91
CA ILE A 418 -3.03 7.88 -14.38
C ILE A 418 -2.59 8.80 -15.50
N ALA A 419 -1.63 8.37 -16.34
CA ALA A 419 -1.21 9.11 -17.52
C ALA A 419 -2.38 9.36 -18.49
N GLY A 420 -3.17 8.32 -18.77
CA GLY A 420 -4.35 8.46 -19.63
C GLY A 420 -5.42 9.39 -19.10
N ALA A 421 -5.63 9.46 -17.78
CA ALA A 421 -6.53 10.41 -17.14
C ALA A 421 -6.02 11.86 -17.33
N ARG A 422 -4.73 12.09 -17.09
CA ARG A 422 -4.06 13.38 -17.35
C ARG A 422 -4.23 13.80 -18.81
N ASP A 423 -3.95 12.91 -19.75
CA ASP A 423 -4.00 13.18 -21.19
C ASP A 423 -5.43 13.47 -21.67
N ALA A 424 -6.44 12.96 -20.96
CA ALA A 424 -7.84 13.33 -21.13
C ALA A 424 -8.22 14.68 -20.49
N GLY A 425 -7.26 15.43 -19.94
CA GLY A 425 -7.45 16.73 -19.32
C GLY A 425 -7.85 16.71 -17.85
N CYS A 426 -7.81 15.55 -17.19
CA CYS A 426 -8.02 15.44 -15.75
C CYS A 426 -6.82 16.00 -14.99
N SER A 427 -7.06 16.79 -13.93
CA SER A 427 -6.04 17.12 -12.94
C SER A 427 -5.92 15.97 -11.96
N VAL A 428 -4.75 15.35 -11.86
CA VAL A 428 -4.52 14.24 -10.93
C VAL A 428 -3.68 14.73 -9.75
N ILE A 429 -4.19 14.53 -8.55
CA ILE A 429 -3.52 14.85 -7.30
C ILE A 429 -3.31 13.54 -6.56
N MET A 430 -2.06 13.14 -6.33
CA MET A 430 -1.77 11.88 -5.65
C MET A 430 -0.92 12.10 -4.41
N VAL A 431 -1.30 11.50 -3.30
CA VAL A 431 -0.44 11.31 -2.15
C VAL A 431 0.37 10.06 -2.42
N THR A 432 1.69 10.16 -2.41
CA THR A 432 2.53 8.98 -2.62
C THR A 432 3.97 9.17 -2.14
N HIS A 433 4.62 8.06 -1.80
CA HIS A 433 6.04 7.93 -1.53
C HIS A 433 6.78 7.17 -2.66
N ASP A 434 6.06 6.75 -3.70
CA ASP A 434 6.58 5.99 -4.83
C ASP A 434 7.36 6.90 -5.78
N GLU A 435 8.69 7.00 -5.57
CA GLU A 435 9.57 7.80 -6.42
C GLU A 435 9.55 7.37 -7.89
N PRO A 436 9.62 6.06 -8.22
CA PRO A 436 9.44 5.58 -9.59
C PRO A 436 8.16 6.05 -10.26
N LEU A 437 7.03 6.09 -9.52
CA LEU A 437 5.75 6.59 -10.04
C LEU A 437 5.82 8.08 -10.37
N ILE A 438 6.37 8.87 -9.45
CA ILE A 438 6.52 10.32 -9.62
C ILE A 438 7.37 10.63 -10.86
N GLU A 439 8.49 9.92 -11.01
CA GLU A 439 9.40 10.08 -12.15
C GLU A 439 8.78 9.62 -13.46
N ALA A 440 8.16 8.44 -13.49
CA ALA A 440 7.53 7.90 -14.69
C ALA A 440 6.41 8.80 -15.25
N LEU A 441 5.70 9.49 -14.36
CA LEU A 441 4.59 10.38 -14.73
C LEU A 441 5.02 11.85 -14.94
N GLY A 442 6.26 12.23 -14.56
CA GLY A 442 6.70 13.61 -14.57
C GLY A 442 5.87 14.50 -13.65
N ALA A 443 5.47 13.98 -12.48
CA ALA A 443 4.56 14.66 -11.58
C ALA A 443 5.23 15.89 -10.92
N ARG A 444 4.49 17.00 -10.83
CA ARG A 444 4.89 18.16 -10.03
C ARG A 444 4.86 17.80 -8.55
N ARG A 445 5.93 18.06 -7.83
CA ARG A 445 6.03 17.75 -6.39
C ARG A 445 5.58 18.93 -5.53
N ILE A 446 4.77 18.64 -4.52
CA ILE A 446 4.44 19.54 -3.43
C ILE A 446 4.82 18.84 -2.13
N LEU A 447 5.80 19.42 -1.43
CA LEU A 447 6.20 18.91 -0.11
C LEU A 447 5.23 19.43 0.95
N VAL A 448 4.53 18.53 1.61
CA VAL A 448 3.72 18.82 2.79
C VAL A 448 4.62 18.66 4.01
N SER A 449 4.84 19.74 4.73
CA SER A 449 5.63 19.77 5.97
C SER A 449 4.75 20.15 7.16
N GLU A 450 5.18 19.80 8.37
CA GLU A 450 4.55 20.32 9.57
C GLU A 450 4.60 21.84 9.54
N GLY A 451 3.48 22.50 9.77
CA GLY A 451 3.42 23.95 9.88
C GLY A 451 4.31 24.43 11.03
N GLU A 452 5.24 25.37 10.73
CA GLU A 452 5.94 26.12 11.76
C GLU A 452 5.00 27.06 12.50
#